data_18e2a5ccbbedcbcb375fdee98cecd017
#
_entry.id   18e2a5ccbbedcbcb375fdee98cecd017
#
_cell.length_a   1.000
_cell.length_b   1.000
_cell.length_c   1.000
_cell.angle_alpha   90.00
_cell.angle_beta   90.00
_cell.angle_gamma   90.00
#
_symmetry.space_group_name_H-M   'P 1'
#
loop_
_entity.id
_entity.type
_entity.pdbx_description
1 polymer ?
#
loop_
_entity_poly.entity_id
_entity_poly.type
_entity_poly.pdbx_seq_one_letter_code
_entity_poly.pdbx_strand_id
1 'polypeptide(L)'
;MKDIYILGMGGFGPELIQLLRQSYASEEYRYAGYFDDRPPSSEGSKANYRGAISAAADLPTGTALLMGTFLPDIKEALLDTLSRNIERFEFPNILHRSVRWEAEELRMGQGNVIQGGCWFTTDIEMGNFNSFNHGVTVGHGVRIGSLNAFMPQVALAGEVEVGDSNLLALHSSILQAKKLGNRQHLGPHACLMSHANLSAPGTLWMGVPALPQTR
;
A
#
# COMPACT_ATOMS: atom_id res chain seq x y z
N MET A 1 5.97 -11.47 21.23
CA MET A 1 5.21 -10.66 20.28
C MET A 1 5.65 -9.22 20.45
N LYS A 2 6.05 -8.57 19.36
CA LYS A 2 6.40 -7.14 19.31
C LYS A 2 5.15 -6.29 19.23
N ASP A 3 5.18 -5.12 19.83
CA ASP A 3 4.11 -4.14 19.69
C ASP A 3 4.18 -3.46 18.32
N ILE A 4 3.03 -3.35 17.65
CA ILE A 4 2.90 -2.64 16.36
C ILE A 4 1.84 -1.56 16.49
N TYR A 5 2.16 -0.37 15.98
CA TYR A 5 1.27 0.78 16.00
C TYR A 5 0.86 1.20 14.59
N ILE A 6 -0.32 1.81 14.48
CA ILE A 6 -0.84 2.30 13.20
C ILE A 6 -0.72 3.83 13.18
N LEU A 7 -0.19 4.37 12.08
CA LEU A 7 -0.13 5.81 11.80
C LEU A 7 -1.31 6.22 10.93
N GLY A 8 -2.25 6.97 11.49
CA GLY A 8 -3.54 7.30 10.89
C GLY A 8 -4.61 6.23 11.16
N MET A 9 -5.76 6.65 11.66
CA MET A 9 -6.91 5.77 11.96
C MET A 9 -8.14 6.20 11.17
N GLY A 10 -7.93 6.55 9.88
CA GLY A 10 -9.01 6.79 8.92
C GLY A 10 -9.77 5.50 8.57
N GLY A 11 -10.51 5.50 7.47
CA GLY A 11 -11.31 4.33 7.07
C GLY A 11 -10.53 3.03 6.94
N PHE A 12 -9.25 3.09 6.56
CA PHE A 12 -8.39 1.92 6.40
C PHE A 12 -7.78 1.40 7.72
N GLY A 13 -7.64 2.24 8.75
CA GLY A 13 -7.04 1.83 10.02
C GLY A 13 -7.72 0.60 10.68
N PRO A 14 -9.06 0.58 10.81
CA PRO A 14 -9.78 -0.60 11.31
C PRO A 14 -9.58 -1.86 10.46
N GLU A 15 -9.48 -1.72 9.13
CA GLU A 15 -9.21 -2.84 8.23
C GLU A 15 -7.80 -3.42 8.45
N LEU A 16 -6.80 -2.56 8.73
CA LEU A 16 -5.45 -3.01 9.08
C LEU A 16 -5.39 -3.83 10.35
N ILE A 17 -6.18 -3.47 11.37
CA ILE A 17 -6.27 -4.25 12.61
C ILE A 17 -6.82 -5.65 12.30
N GLN A 18 -7.86 -5.73 11.47
CA GLN A 18 -8.42 -7.00 11.04
C GLN A 18 -7.41 -7.80 10.20
N LEU A 19 -6.76 -7.14 9.23
CA LEU A 19 -5.74 -7.77 8.39
C LEU A 19 -4.59 -8.32 9.24
N LEU A 20 -4.07 -7.56 10.20
CA LEU A 20 -3.01 -8.02 11.09
C LEU A 20 -3.39 -9.33 11.79
N ARG A 21 -4.62 -9.44 12.31
CA ARG A 21 -5.11 -10.66 12.97
C ARG A 21 -5.23 -11.85 12.01
N GLN A 22 -5.48 -11.61 10.73
CA GLN A 22 -5.66 -12.61 9.69
C GLN A 22 -4.38 -12.87 8.86
N SER A 23 -3.29 -12.23 9.20
CA SER A 23 -1.99 -12.33 8.51
C SER A 23 -1.04 -13.32 9.18
N TYR A 24 0.03 -13.67 8.49
CA TYR A 24 1.17 -14.39 9.07
C TYR A 24 1.87 -13.56 10.14
N ALA A 25 1.87 -12.24 10.00
CA ALA A 25 2.49 -11.32 10.96
C ALA A 25 1.85 -11.35 12.36
N SER A 26 0.62 -11.89 12.50
CA SER A 26 -0.05 -12.04 13.80
C SER A 26 0.67 -12.97 14.79
N GLU A 27 1.61 -13.75 14.34
CA GLU A 27 2.45 -14.63 15.18
C GLU A 27 3.60 -13.86 15.83
N GLU A 28 4.02 -12.76 15.20
CA GLU A 28 5.13 -11.92 15.66
C GLU A 28 4.67 -10.61 16.30
N TYR A 29 3.63 -9.98 15.74
CA TYR A 29 3.17 -8.64 16.12
C TYR A 29 1.78 -8.67 16.77
N ARG A 30 1.58 -7.76 17.75
CA ARG A 30 0.26 -7.48 18.32
C ARG A 30 -0.04 -5.98 18.20
N TYR A 31 -1.27 -5.66 17.86
CA TYR A 31 -1.75 -4.29 17.82
C TYR A 31 -1.69 -3.63 19.20
N ALA A 32 -0.94 -2.54 19.33
CA ALA A 32 -0.70 -1.83 20.59
C ALA A 32 -1.35 -0.44 20.66
N GLY A 33 -1.87 0.07 19.53
CA GLY A 33 -2.53 1.36 19.47
C GLY A 33 -2.27 2.10 18.18
N TYR A 34 -2.71 3.35 18.11
CA TYR A 34 -2.54 4.19 16.93
C TYR A 34 -2.25 5.65 17.27
N PHE A 35 -1.65 6.34 16.31
CA PHE A 35 -1.43 7.78 16.31
C PHE A 35 -2.26 8.41 15.20
N ASP A 36 -2.93 9.52 15.47
CA ASP A 36 -3.72 10.28 14.48
C ASP A 36 -3.77 11.74 14.93
N ASP A 37 -3.66 12.68 14.00
CA ASP A 37 -3.73 14.11 14.31
C ASP A 37 -5.17 14.55 14.64
N ARG A 38 -6.16 13.74 14.29
CA ARG A 38 -7.54 13.91 14.71
C ARG A 38 -7.82 13.04 15.94
N PRO A 39 -8.09 13.65 17.11
CA PRO A 39 -8.40 12.88 18.30
C PRO A 39 -9.70 12.08 18.12
N PRO A 40 -9.79 10.91 18.75
CA PRO A 40 -10.96 10.04 18.61
C PRO A 40 -12.22 10.67 19.19
N SER A 41 -13.34 10.49 18.50
CA SER A 41 -14.65 11.02 18.90
C SER A 41 -15.45 10.10 19.85
N SER A 42 -15.07 8.80 19.93
CA SER A 42 -15.78 7.82 20.77
C SER A 42 -14.89 7.23 21.86
N GLU A 43 -15.49 6.84 22.99
CA GLU A 43 -14.77 6.23 24.12
C GLU A 43 -14.04 4.93 23.72
N GLY A 44 -14.64 4.11 22.87
CA GLY A 44 -14.02 2.86 22.42
C GLY A 44 -12.75 3.06 21.59
N SER A 45 -12.67 4.15 20.82
CA SER A 45 -11.47 4.50 20.05
C SER A 45 -10.39 5.19 20.90
N LYS A 46 -10.76 5.85 21.99
CA LYS A 46 -9.80 6.49 22.93
C LYS A 46 -8.86 5.49 23.59
N ALA A 47 -9.32 4.30 23.91
CA ALA A 47 -8.53 3.29 24.63
C ALA A 47 -7.19 2.95 23.95
N ASN A 48 -7.15 3.01 22.62
CA ASN A 48 -5.97 2.66 21.80
C ASN A 48 -5.27 3.88 21.18
N TYR A 49 -5.77 5.09 21.44
CA TYR A 49 -5.16 6.33 20.96
C TYR A 49 -3.88 6.64 21.75
N ARG A 50 -2.80 6.96 21.07
CA ARG A 50 -1.49 7.23 21.66
C ARG A 50 -1.01 8.67 21.48
N GLY A 51 -1.74 9.48 20.72
CA GLY A 51 -1.41 10.88 20.47
C GLY A 51 -1.39 11.24 18.99
N ALA A 52 -0.92 12.46 18.70
CA ALA A 52 -0.71 12.92 17.32
C ALA A 52 0.36 12.09 16.62
N ILE A 53 0.37 12.09 15.28
CA ILE A 53 1.33 11.31 14.46
C ILE A 53 2.78 11.66 14.83
N SER A 54 3.06 12.95 15.09
CA SER A 54 4.41 13.39 15.49
C SER A 54 4.92 12.75 16.79
N ALA A 55 4.03 12.36 17.71
CA ALA A 55 4.41 11.70 18.96
C ALA A 55 4.94 10.27 18.73
N ALA A 56 4.70 9.67 17.57
CA ALA A 56 5.30 8.38 17.22
C ALA A 56 6.83 8.46 17.13
N ALA A 57 7.40 9.64 16.90
CA ALA A 57 8.85 9.84 16.88
C ALA A 57 9.54 9.54 18.23
N ASP A 58 8.78 9.56 19.34
CA ASP A 58 9.30 9.27 20.69
C ASP A 58 9.29 7.77 21.04
N LEU A 59 8.74 6.93 20.18
CA LEU A 59 8.72 5.49 20.38
C LEU A 59 10.14 4.90 20.41
N PRO A 60 10.37 3.81 21.13
CA PRO A 60 11.66 3.13 21.17
C PRO A 60 12.14 2.67 19.79
N THR A 61 13.45 2.64 19.59
CA THR A 61 14.07 2.02 18.39
C THR A 61 13.65 0.57 18.25
N GLY A 62 13.35 0.14 17.03
CA GLY A 62 12.84 -1.22 16.73
C GLY A 62 11.32 -1.36 16.91
N THR A 63 10.59 -0.27 17.23
CA THR A 63 9.13 -0.31 17.24
C THR A 63 8.58 -0.51 15.83
N ALA A 64 7.60 -1.40 15.68
CA ALA A 64 6.95 -1.66 14.40
C ALA A 64 5.80 -0.67 14.12
N LEU A 65 5.75 -0.17 12.90
CA LEU A 65 4.75 0.81 12.44
C LEU A 65 4.04 0.33 11.16
N LEU A 66 2.74 0.64 11.04
CA LEU A 66 1.94 0.45 9.83
C LEU A 66 1.34 1.78 9.37
N MET A 67 1.28 1.99 8.06
CA MET A 67 0.62 3.15 7.46
C MET A 67 -0.89 2.93 7.36
N GLY A 68 -1.68 3.69 8.12
CA GLY A 68 -3.15 3.57 8.22
C GLY A 68 -3.90 4.18 7.03
N THR A 69 -3.27 4.23 5.87
CA THR A 69 -3.84 4.81 4.65
C THR A 69 -3.43 4.03 3.41
N PHE A 70 -4.32 4.00 2.40
CA PHE A 70 -3.99 3.53 1.05
C PHE A 70 -3.36 4.63 0.18
N LEU A 71 -3.71 5.90 0.42
CA LEU A 71 -3.40 7.01 -0.47
C LEU A 71 -1.90 7.33 -0.49
N PRO A 72 -1.27 7.35 -1.67
CA PRO A 72 0.17 7.62 -1.82
C PRO A 72 0.62 8.93 -1.17
N ASP A 73 -0.07 10.03 -1.47
CA ASP A 73 0.28 11.36 -0.95
C ASP A 73 0.25 11.42 0.59
N ILE A 74 -0.72 10.72 1.22
CA ILE A 74 -0.80 10.66 2.69
C ILE A 74 0.32 9.79 3.25
N LYS A 75 0.70 8.69 2.59
CA LYS A 75 1.86 7.88 3.00
C LYS A 75 3.14 8.69 2.96
N GLU A 76 3.36 9.47 1.89
CA GLU A 76 4.51 10.36 1.77
C GLU A 76 4.56 11.35 2.95
N ALA A 77 3.44 12.01 3.26
CA ALA A 77 3.37 12.95 4.38
C ALA A 77 3.65 12.27 5.75
N LEU A 78 3.20 11.02 5.95
CA LEU A 78 3.51 10.25 7.15
C LEU A 78 5.01 9.93 7.25
N LEU A 79 5.62 9.51 6.13
CA LEU A 79 7.06 9.24 6.06
C LEU A 79 7.89 10.51 6.30
N ASP A 80 7.48 11.63 5.74
CA ASP A 80 8.14 12.94 5.96
C ASP A 80 8.08 13.36 7.44
N THR A 81 6.95 13.11 8.12
CA THR A 81 6.81 13.39 9.55
C THR A 81 7.81 12.58 10.40
N LEU A 82 8.13 11.35 9.97
CA LEU A 82 9.08 10.47 10.64
C LEU A 82 10.51 10.60 10.11
N SER A 83 10.75 11.39 9.06
CA SER A 83 11.98 11.36 8.24
C SER A 83 13.30 11.43 9.03
N ARG A 84 13.33 12.19 10.13
CA ARG A 84 14.54 12.33 10.98
C ARG A 84 14.93 11.06 11.75
N ASN A 85 14.01 10.11 11.90
CA ASN A 85 14.19 8.93 12.73
C ASN A 85 13.65 7.66 12.07
N ILE A 86 13.39 7.68 10.77
CA ILE A 86 12.69 6.60 10.06
C ILE A 86 13.44 5.27 10.16
N GLU A 87 14.77 5.30 10.16
CA GLU A 87 15.64 4.12 10.29
C GLU A 87 15.55 3.44 11.67
N ARG A 88 14.95 4.12 12.66
CA ARG A 88 14.72 3.55 13.99
C ARG A 88 13.53 2.61 14.05
N PHE A 89 12.66 2.63 13.04
CA PHE A 89 11.41 1.88 13.04
C PHE A 89 11.46 0.66 12.12
N GLU A 90 10.70 -0.36 12.48
CA GLU A 90 10.44 -1.50 11.62
C GLU A 90 9.14 -1.25 10.83
N PHE A 91 9.15 -1.57 9.56
CA PHE A 91 7.95 -1.52 8.70
C PHE A 91 7.69 -2.91 8.12
N PRO A 92 7.04 -3.82 8.89
CA PRO A 92 6.82 -5.17 8.43
C PRO A 92 5.86 -5.21 7.23
N ASN A 93 6.05 -6.21 6.37
CA ASN A 93 5.09 -6.55 5.34
C ASN A 93 3.93 -7.33 5.97
N ILE A 94 2.70 -6.92 5.71
CA ILE A 94 1.49 -7.56 6.25
C ILE A 94 0.71 -8.21 5.12
N LEU A 95 0.78 -9.54 5.07
CA LEU A 95 0.12 -10.36 4.05
C LEU A 95 -1.00 -11.18 4.69
N HIS A 96 -2.22 -11.04 4.16
CA HIS A 96 -3.34 -11.91 4.56
C HIS A 96 -3.01 -13.38 4.24
N ARG A 97 -3.44 -14.31 5.10
CA ARG A 97 -3.16 -15.76 4.94
C ARG A 97 -3.70 -16.38 3.65
N SER A 98 -4.67 -15.73 2.97
CA SER A 98 -5.20 -16.19 1.68
C SER A 98 -4.46 -15.63 0.45
N VAL A 99 -3.40 -14.84 0.64
CA VAL A 99 -2.56 -14.39 -0.47
C VAL A 99 -1.86 -15.60 -1.07
N ARG A 100 -1.87 -15.72 -2.39
CA ARG A 100 -1.14 -16.75 -3.13
C ARG A 100 0.15 -16.16 -3.70
N TRP A 101 1.25 -16.74 -3.33
CA TRP A 101 2.61 -16.32 -3.71
C TRP A 101 3.62 -17.41 -3.36
N GLU A 102 4.78 -17.39 -4.01
CA GLU A 102 5.92 -18.26 -3.68
C GLU A 102 7.10 -17.38 -3.23
N ALA A 103 7.77 -17.75 -2.16
CA ALA A 103 8.78 -16.91 -1.50
C ALA A 103 9.98 -16.58 -2.40
N GLU A 104 10.37 -17.52 -3.27
CA GLU A 104 11.47 -17.33 -4.22
C GLU A 104 11.08 -16.45 -5.41
N GLU A 105 9.77 -16.29 -5.67
CA GLU A 105 9.22 -15.62 -6.85
C GLU A 105 8.72 -14.20 -6.59
N LEU A 106 8.67 -13.79 -5.31
CA LEU A 106 8.21 -12.46 -4.90
C LEU A 106 9.25 -11.77 -4.03
N ARG A 107 10.00 -10.85 -4.63
CA ARG A 107 10.91 -9.96 -3.90
C ARG A 107 10.20 -8.65 -3.56
N MET A 108 10.18 -8.26 -2.30
CA MET A 108 9.51 -7.03 -1.85
C MET A 108 10.36 -6.27 -0.84
N GLY A 109 10.25 -4.94 -0.87
CA GLY A 109 10.79 -4.06 0.16
C GLY A 109 10.02 -4.19 1.46
N GLN A 110 9.91 -3.12 2.22
CA GLN A 110 9.26 -3.08 3.53
C GLN A 110 7.93 -2.33 3.51
N GLY A 111 7.09 -2.56 4.53
CA GLY A 111 5.86 -1.80 4.77
C GLY A 111 4.74 -2.06 3.76
N ASN A 112 4.85 -3.12 2.94
CA ASN A 112 3.80 -3.47 2.00
C ASN A 112 2.62 -4.13 2.73
N VAL A 113 1.41 -3.77 2.32
CA VAL A 113 0.16 -4.28 2.88
C VAL A 113 -0.62 -4.99 1.80
N ILE A 114 -0.90 -6.29 1.98
CA ILE A 114 -1.54 -7.12 0.97
C ILE A 114 -2.78 -7.79 1.57
N GLN A 115 -3.96 -7.36 1.12
CA GLN A 115 -5.26 -7.85 1.55
C GLN A 115 -5.59 -9.25 0.99
N GLY A 116 -6.69 -9.82 1.47
CA GLY A 116 -7.10 -11.17 1.11
C GLY A 116 -7.43 -11.37 -0.37
N GLY A 117 -7.16 -12.58 -0.85
CA GLY A 117 -7.47 -13.00 -2.22
C GLY A 117 -6.54 -12.47 -3.31
N CYS A 118 -5.48 -11.75 -2.96
CA CYS A 118 -4.47 -11.35 -3.93
C CYS A 118 -3.66 -12.55 -4.44
N TRP A 119 -3.25 -12.47 -5.71
CA TRP A 119 -2.45 -13.52 -6.34
C TRP A 119 -1.26 -12.91 -7.07
N PHE A 120 -0.06 -13.32 -6.67
CA PHE A 120 1.21 -12.98 -7.30
C PHE A 120 1.74 -14.24 -7.98
N THR A 121 2.09 -14.14 -9.27
CA THR A 121 2.58 -15.30 -10.03
C THR A 121 4.10 -15.47 -9.85
N THR A 122 4.91 -15.29 -10.88
CA THR A 122 6.35 -15.57 -10.82
C THR A 122 7.21 -14.34 -11.19
N ASP A 123 8.44 -14.30 -10.68
CA ASP A 123 9.44 -13.25 -10.96
C ASP A 123 8.89 -11.83 -10.75
N ILE A 124 8.37 -11.55 -9.56
CA ILE A 124 7.81 -10.25 -9.21
C ILE A 124 8.75 -9.50 -8.28
N GLU A 125 8.98 -8.23 -8.57
CA GLU A 125 9.69 -7.32 -7.68
C GLU A 125 8.83 -6.11 -7.34
N MET A 126 8.82 -5.72 -6.05
CA MET A 126 8.16 -4.49 -5.62
C MET A 126 9.00 -3.75 -4.57
N GLY A 127 8.89 -2.44 -4.60
CA GLY A 127 9.50 -1.54 -3.62
C GLY A 127 8.78 -1.55 -2.27
N ASN A 128 8.75 -0.38 -1.63
CA ASN A 128 8.28 -0.19 -0.26
C ASN A 128 6.88 0.41 -0.23
N PHE A 129 6.15 0.15 0.87
CA PHE A 129 4.90 0.81 1.22
C PHE A 129 3.80 0.73 0.16
N ASN A 130 3.79 -0.30 -0.66
CA ASN A 130 2.69 -0.56 -1.57
C ASN A 130 1.48 -1.13 -0.81
N SER A 131 0.28 -0.79 -1.24
CA SER A 131 -0.96 -1.34 -0.68
C SER A 131 -1.77 -2.03 -1.77
N PHE A 132 -2.04 -3.32 -1.56
CA PHE A 132 -2.85 -4.15 -2.45
C PHE A 132 -4.17 -4.47 -1.75
N ASN A 133 -5.28 -3.98 -2.29
CA ASN A 133 -6.60 -4.28 -1.78
C ASN A 133 -7.08 -5.66 -2.27
N HIS A 134 -8.25 -6.08 -1.84
CA HIS A 134 -8.77 -7.42 -2.08
C HIS A 134 -8.79 -7.83 -3.56
N GLY A 135 -8.30 -9.05 -3.83
CA GLY A 135 -8.41 -9.68 -5.14
C GLY A 135 -7.54 -9.08 -6.24
N VAL A 136 -6.50 -8.32 -5.90
CA VAL A 136 -5.52 -7.85 -6.89
C VAL A 136 -4.76 -9.03 -7.46
N THR A 137 -4.58 -9.04 -8.79
CA THR A 137 -3.81 -10.07 -9.50
C THR A 137 -2.59 -9.46 -10.18
N VAL A 138 -1.44 -10.10 -10.02
CA VAL A 138 -0.14 -9.65 -10.56
C VAL A 138 0.48 -10.77 -11.38
N GLY A 139 0.65 -10.52 -12.67
CA GLY A 139 1.24 -11.45 -13.64
C GLY A 139 2.75 -11.59 -13.48
N HIS A 140 3.32 -12.49 -14.28
CA HIS A 140 4.75 -12.80 -14.27
C HIS A 140 5.63 -11.61 -14.71
N GLY A 141 6.83 -11.52 -14.18
CA GLY A 141 7.83 -10.54 -14.61
C GLY A 141 7.46 -9.08 -14.29
N VAL A 142 6.49 -8.85 -13.38
CA VAL A 142 6.04 -7.49 -13.04
C VAL A 142 7.03 -6.80 -12.12
N ARG A 143 7.27 -5.52 -12.39
CA ARG A 143 8.13 -4.63 -11.58
C ARG A 143 7.30 -3.47 -11.05
N ILE A 144 7.29 -3.28 -9.75
CA ILE A 144 6.49 -2.27 -9.06
C ILE A 144 7.42 -1.41 -8.19
N GLY A 145 7.35 -0.10 -8.35
CA GLY A 145 8.04 0.85 -7.49
C GLY A 145 7.47 0.89 -6.07
N SER A 146 7.54 2.03 -5.44
CA SER A 146 7.13 2.24 -4.04
C SER A 146 5.87 3.09 -3.94
N LEU A 147 5.19 3.02 -2.78
CA LEU A 147 4.07 3.90 -2.41
C LEU A 147 2.82 3.77 -3.29
N ASN A 148 2.70 2.71 -4.08
CA ASN A 148 1.53 2.53 -4.93
C ASN A 148 0.31 2.03 -4.14
N ALA A 149 -0.88 2.40 -4.64
CA ALA A 149 -2.16 1.94 -4.15
C ALA A 149 -2.92 1.21 -5.27
N PHE A 150 -3.13 -0.09 -5.07
CA PHE A 150 -3.92 -0.94 -5.96
C PHE A 150 -5.27 -1.21 -5.29
N MET A 151 -6.33 -0.58 -5.79
CA MET A 151 -7.68 -0.72 -5.26
C MET A 151 -8.28 -2.11 -5.61
N PRO A 152 -9.43 -2.49 -5.04
CA PRO A 152 -9.97 -3.85 -5.22
C PRO A 152 -10.01 -4.29 -6.68
N GLN A 153 -9.54 -5.54 -6.90
CA GLN A 153 -9.61 -6.24 -8.19
C GLN A 153 -8.84 -5.57 -9.35
N VAL A 154 -7.79 -4.81 -9.02
CA VAL A 154 -6.84 -4.36 -10.04
C VAL A 154 -6.11 -5.56 -10.63
N ALA A 155 -5.89 -5.55 -11.96
CA ALA A 155 -5.18 -6.61 -12.67
C ALA A 155 -3.96 -6.06 -13.42
N LEU A 156 -2.79 -6.61 -13.12
CA LEU A 156 -1.55 -6.36 -13.87
C LEU A 156 -1.22 -7.59 -14.69
N ALA A 157 -1.17 -7.48 -16.02
CA ALA A 157 -0.72 -8.56 -16.88
C ALA A 157 0.81 -8.78 -16.77
N GLY A 158 1.34 -9.75 -17.48
CA GLY A 158 2.78 -10.04 -17.41
C GLY A 158 3.68 -8.90 -17.90
N GLU A 159 4.89 -8.79 -17.33
CA GLU A 159 5.92 -7.82 -17.73
C GLU A 159 5.52 -6.34 -17.62
N VAL A 160 4.54 -6.04 -16.78
CA VAL A 160 4.12 -4.66 -16.49
C VAL A 160 5.15 -3.98 -15.59
N GLU A 161 5.47 -2.73 -15.91
CA GLU A 161 6.27 -1.86 -15.05
C GLU A 161 5.39 -0.74 -14.48
N VAL A 162 5.33 -0.62 -13.16
CA VAL A 162 4.64 0.45 -12.44
C VAL A 162 5.66 1.25 -11.65
N GLY A 163 5.72 2.54 -11.88
CA GLY A 163 6.60 3.45 -11.12
C GLY A 163 6.13 3.69 -9.69
N ASP A 164 6.43 4.85 -9.14
CA ASP A 164 6.16 5.20 -7.74
C ASP A 164 4.88 6.03 -7.59
N SER A 165 4.27 5.95 -6.41
CA SER A 165 3.19 6.84 -5.94
C SER A 165 1.97 6.87 -6.87
N ASN A 166 1.61 5.73 -7.46
CA ASN A 166 0.44 5.62 -8.33
C ASN A 166 -0.80 5.18 -7.56
N LEU A 167 -1.96 5.63 -8.02
CA LEU A 167 -3.28 5.16 -7.59
C LEU A 167 -3.97 4.45 -8.76
N LEU A 168 -4.12 3.14 -8.66
CA LEU A 168 -4.88 2.33 -9.59
C LEU A 168 -6.24 2.04 -8.95
N ALA A 169 -7.28 2.63 -9.52
CA ALA A 169 -8.63 2.56 -8.96
C ALA A 169 -9.31 1.20 -9.24
N LEU A 170 -10.44 1.00 -8.60
CA LEU A 170 -11.25 -0.23 -8.61
C LEU A 170 -11.39 -0.84 -10.02
N HIS A 171 -11.10 -2.14 -10.16
CA HIS A 171 -11.22 -2.91 -11.42
C HIS A 171 -10.39 -2.35 -12.60
N SER A 172 -9.42 -1.49 -12.35
CA SER A 172 -8.54 -1.05 -13.44
C SER A 172 -7.54 -2.14 -13.81
N SER A 173 -7.00 -2.07 -15.03
CA SER A 173 -6.06 -3.07 -15.54
C SER A 173 -4.97 -2.45 -16.38
N ILE A 174 -3.82 -3.13 -16.44
CA ILE A 174 -2.68 -2.78 -17.29
C ILE A 174 -2.35 -4.00 -18.13
N LEU A 175 -2.35 -3.85 -19.47
CA LEU A 175 -2.02 -4.93 -20.39
C LEU A 175 -0.53 -5.26 -20.38
N GLN A 176 -0.22 -6.46 -20.88
CA GLN A 176 1.13 -7.03 -20.91
C GLN A 176 2.18 -6.07 -21.49
N ALA A 177 3.36 -6.05 -20.85
CA ALA A 177 4.53 -5.26 -21.24
C ALA A 177 4.27 -3.74 -21.33
N LYS A 178 3.31 -3.21 -20.57
CA LYS A 178 3.04 -1.77 -20.51
C LYS A 178 3.70 -1.14 -19.30
N LYS A 179 3.96 0.18 -19.42
CA LYS A 179 4.60 0.97 -18.38
C LYS A 179 3.68 2.09 -17.93
N LEU A 180 3.47 2.17 -16.62
CA LEU A 180 2.86 3.29 -15.94
C LEU A 180 3.96 4.05 -15.18
N GLY A 181 4.14 5.33 -15.47
CA GLY A 181 5.14 6.18 -14.80
C GLY A 181 4.81 6.46 -13.35
N ASN A 182 5.41 7.50 -12.78
CA ASN A 182 5.19 7.89 -11.40
C ASN A 182 3.98 8.82 -11.26
N ARG A 183 3.33 8.80 -10.09
CA ARG A 183 2.26 9.72 -9.69
C ARG A 183 1.10 9.78 -10.69
N GLN A 184 0.71 8.63 -11.20
CA GLN A 184 -0.39 8.50 -12.14
C GLN A 184 -1.65 7.99 -11.43
N HIS A 185 -2.82 8.41 -11.92
CA HIS A 185 -4.11 7.89 -11.49
C HIS A 185 -4.74 7.10 -12.64
N LEU A 186 -4.88 5.79 -12.47
CA LEU A 186 -5.67 4.97 -13.39
C LEU A 186 -7.08 4.83 -12.81
N GLY A 187 -8.07 5.42 -13.48
CA GLY A 187 -9.44 5.51 -13.01
C GLY A 187 -10.17 4.16 -12.93
N PRO A 188 -11.35 4.11 -12.29
CA PRO A 188 -12.09 2.86 -12.16
C PRO A 188 -12.44 2.28 -13.52
N HIS A 189 -12.32 0.94 -13.66
CA HIS A 189 -12.54 0.19 -14.90
C HIS A 189 -11.68 0.64 -16.10
N ALA A 190 -10.68 1.50 -15.89
CA ALA A 190 -9.80 1.90 -16.98
C ALA A 190 -8.82 0.76 -17.34
N CYS A 191 -8.53 0.62 -18.64
CA CYS A 191 -7.57 -0.35 -19.14
C CYS A 191 -6.42 0.36 -19.85
N LEU A 192 -5.21 0.32 -19.28
CA LEU A 192 -4.02 0.88 -19.90
C LEU A 192 -3.51 -0.06 -20.98
N MET A 193 -3.69 0.34 -22.25
CA MET A 193 -3.32 -0.42 -23.44
C MET A 193 -2.08 0.14 -24.15
N SER A 194 -1.56 1.27 -23.68
CA SER A 194 -0.34 1.93 -24.18
C SER A 194 0.56 2.33 -23.03
N HIS A 195 1.81 2.72 -23.32
CA HIS A 195 2.69 3.21 -22.28
C HIS A 195 2.26 4.60 -21.79
N ALA A 196 2.30 4.79 -20.48
CA ALA A 196 2.00 6.05 -19.79
C ALA A 196 3.18 6.56 -18.94
N ASN A 197 4.40 6.17 -19.32
CA ASN A 197 5.62 6.45 -18.57
C ASN A 197 6.15 7.88 -18.72
N LEU A 198 5.70 8.61 -19.74
CA LEU A 198 6.12 9.99 -20.03
C LEU A 198 5.05 11.03 -19.65
N SER A 199 3.98 10.62 -19.02
CA SER A 199 2.89 11.52 -18.66
C SER A 199 3.28 12.39 -17.48
N ALA A 200 2.73 13.61 -17.45
CA ALA A 200 2.92 14.53 -16.32
C ALA A 200 2.41 13.88 -15.02
N PRO A 201 3.07 14.15 -13.88
CA PRO A 201 2.57 13.72 -12.58
C PRO A 201 1.13 14.17 -12.33
N GLY A 202 0.31 13.32 -11.71
CA GLY A 202 -1.09 13.60 -11.44
C GLY A 202 -2.03 13.43 -12.63
N THR A 203 -1.55 12.87 -13.76
CA THR A 203 -2.43 12.56 -14.90
C THR A 203 -3.46 11.50 -14.52
N LEU A 204 -4.73 11.79 -14.78
CA LEU A 204 -5.84 10.84 -14.65
C LEU A 204 -6.08 10.15 -15.99
N TRP A 205 -6.09 8.82 -15.98
CA TRP A 205 -6.37 7.98 -17.14
C TRP A 205 -7.73 7.31 -16.99
N MET A 206 -8.60 7.45 -17.96
CA MET A 206 -9.96 6.92 -17.92
C MET A 206 -10.33 6.15 -19.18
N GLY A 207 -11.19 5.15 -19.04
CA GLY A 207 -11.81 4.43 -20.16
C GLY A 207 -11.04 3.21 -20.65
N VAL A 208 -11.55 2.62 -21.74
CA VAL A 208 -10.99 1.45 -22.45
C VAL A 208 -10.97 1.76 -23.95
N PRO A 209 -9.81 2.08 -24.55
CA PRO A 209 -8.49 2.24 -23.89
C PRO A 209 -8.47 3.41 -22.91
N ALA A 210 -7.60 3.33 -21.89
CA ALA A 210 -7.39 4.43 -20.97
C ALA A 210 -6.70 5.60 -21.69
N LEU A 211 -7.30 6.76 -21.62
CA LEU A 211 -6.80 8.00 -22.21
C LEU A 211 -6.60 9.05 -21.12
N PRO A 212 -5.58 9.91 -21.24
CA PRO A 212 -5.36 10.99 -20.30
C PRO A 212 -6.51 11.99 -20.35
N GLN A 213 -6.99 12.40 -19.19
CA GLN A 213 -8.03 13.43 -19.07
C GLN A 213 -7.37 14.80 -18.96
N THR A 214 -7.77 15.73 -19.79
CA THR A 214 -7.45 17.15 -19.62
C THR A 214 -8.33 17.69 -18.49
N ARG A 215 -7.70 18.33 -17.50
CA ARG A 215 -8.42 19.09 -16.45
C ARG A 215 -8.88 20.42 -16.98
#